data_46af2f42cef75fd67a700dd62e0369c8
#
_entry.id   46af2f42cef75fd67a700dd62e0369c8
#
_cell.length_a   1.000
_cell.length_b   1.000
_cell.length_c   1.000
_cell.angle_alpha   90.00
_cell.angle_beta   90.00
_cell.angle_gamma   90.00
#
_symmetry.space_group_name_H-M   'P 1'
#
loop_
_entity.id
_entity.type
_entity.pdbx_description
1 polymer ?
#
loop_
_entity_poly.entity_id
_entity_poly.type
_entity_poly.pdbx_seq_one_letter_code
_entity_poly.pdbx_strand_id
1 'polypeptide(L)'
;MNKKVFVKLIALLMAAAMLLGVCACSATDNNPTIGKIGKVKIKLSQYQQIYQQYSYYAKSMDDFNGFIKNQLITYGVTLNKCYELGLDKEISQDELQKNVDAKLDQAIASYKVDASITDEAAIRENKLEQFKAALKKQGTSYKAYMKSLKQSELESMMMEMLQEKIYSEVQFDASAFEKYISENTLSQRDNYGKDVSAFMTAYNSYISGSGMIPLYTPNDMFTVKHLLVQYDNSDKVSDTVEGVFTDEQNKKLDEIRKALESGISLDEFVDKYVTNGDYQSDTVFVSATPDPSATPNPDATPEPTADPDSPDGYIMNENLLSKYFDGFGAAACLLFYGDDWKIPVESASPAPDATDAPKTTDAPATDVPATDAPATTDVASTDAPATDAPATDAPTTDKPADGETDPVKKYGIKIYTTTDGQKIAEVTTKTSGGGVHFIFINERLDAGDTVIKAENDDAAYRNAKKFYIEKTEQDHYSECFTEWKNNTKIRMNDKYIDTYAKQFLGIA
;
A
#
# COMPACT_ATOMS: atom_id res chain seq x y z
N MET A 1 -9.66 -3.39 0.49
CA MET A 1 -8.72 -2.95 1.57
C MET A 1 -9.26 -3.43 2.89
N ASN A 2 -8.52 -4.28 3.60
CA ASN A 2 -9.01 -4.98 4.80
C ASN A 2 -9.26 -3.95 5.92
N LYS A 3 -10.46 -3.95 6.55
CA LYS A 3 -10.81 -3.03 7.66
C LYS A 3 -9.77 -2.98 8.78
N LYS A 4 -9.00 -4.08 8.96
CA LYS A 4 -7.96 -4.21 9.98
C LYS A 4 -6.65 -3.48 9.65
N VAL A 5 -6.25 -3.40 8.38
CA VAL A 5 -5.09 -2.60 7.92
C VAL A 5 -5.41 -1.10 8.02
N PHE A 6 -6.66 -0.75 7.85
CA PHE A 6 -7.15 0.62 7.96
C PHE A 6 -7.01 1.18 9.39
N VAL A 7 -7.23 0.36 10.42
CA VAL A 7 -7.10 0.78 11.84
C VAL A 7 -5.63 0.98 12.24
N LYS A 8 -4.69 0.12 11.76
CA LYS A 8 -3.24 0.29 12.00
C LYS A 8 -2.70 1.59 11.39
N LEU A 9 -3.10 1.89 10.15
CA LEU A 9 -2.72 3.11 9.46
C LEU A 9 -3.29 4.36 10.16
N ILE A 10 -4.48 4.23 10.76
CA ILE A 10 -5.18 5.36 11.39
C ILE A 10 -4.51 5.82 12.68
N ALA A 11 -4.09 4.92 13.56
CA ALA A 11 -3.45 5.30 14.81
C ALA A 11 -2.08 5.97 14.57
N LEU A 12 -1.27 5.42 13.65
CA LEU A 12 0.03 5.99 13.29
C LEU A 12 -0.10 7.27 12.44
N LEU A 13 -1.08 7.33 11.54
CA LEU A 13 -1.33 8.49 10.68
C LEU A 13 -2.01 9.64 11.42
N MET A 14 -2.79 9.40 12.47
CA MET A 14 -3.33 10.49 13.29
C MET A 14 -2.25 11.24 14.04
N ALA A 15 -1.22 10.57 14.53
CA ALA A 15 -0.07 11.21 15.15
C ALA A 15 0.74 12.04 14.13
N ALA A 16 1.01 11.48 12.95
CA ALA A 16 1.77 12.15 11.90
C ALA A 16 1.00 13.29 11.20
N ALA A 17 -0.30 13.14 11.00
CA ALA A 17 -1.12 14.13 10.29
C ALA A 17 -1.39 15.41 11.07
N MET A 18 -1.43 15.34 12.39
CA MET A 18 -1.55 16.56 13.21
C MET A 18 -0.31 17.45 13.10
N LEU A 19 0.84 16.93 12.63
CA LEU A 19 2.09 17.67 12.50
C LEU A 19 2.16 18.53 11.23
N LEU A 20 1.49 18.14 10.14
CA LEU A 20 1.54 18.88 8.87
C LEU A 20 0.42 19.95 8.74
N GLY A 21 -0.62 19.86 9.55
CA GLY A 21 -1.83 20.69 9.43
C GLY A 21 -1.81 22.03 10.15
N VAL A 22 -0.73 22.40 10.83
CA VAL A 22 -0.66 23.68 11.58
C VAL A 22 -0.72 24.90 10.66
N CYS A 23 -0.51 24.72 9.35
CA CYS A 23 -0.47 25.83 8.40
C CYS A 23 -1.84 26.35 7.92
N ALA A 24 -2.96 25.66 8.21
CA ALA A 24 -4.25 26.01 7.60
C ALA A 24 -5.22 26.77 8.51
N CYS A 25 -4.90 26.95 9.78
CA CYS A 25 -5.78 27.71 10.68
C CYS A 25 -5.41 29.18 10.65
N SER A 26 -6.10 29.94 9.80
CA SER A 26 -6.12 31.41 9.97
C SER A 26 -6.43 31.74 11.43
N ALA A 27 -5.62 32.58 12.04
CA ALA A 27 -5.79 33.11 13.40
C ALA A 27 -6.99 34.09 13.42
N THR A 28 -8.14 33.65 12.95
CA THR A 28 -9.40 34.30 13.31
C THR A 28 -9.82 33.69 14.65
N ASP A 29 -10.31 34.51 15.55
CA ASP A 29 -10.83 34.18 16.91
C ASP A 29 -11.94 33.07 16.91
N ASN A 30 -12.16 32.39 15.81
CA ASN A 30 -13.27 31.51 15.53
C ASN A 30 -12.86 30.04 15.32
N ASN A 31 -12.14 29.46 16.30
CA ASN A 31 -11.96 28.00 16.38
C ASN A 31 -12.89 27.42 17.47
N PRO A 32 -14.19 27.29 17.19
CA PRO A 32 -15.16 26.88 18.19
C PRO A 32 -14.92 25.45 18.65
N THR A 33 -15.36 25.18 19.88
CA THR A 33 -15.45 23.82 20.38
C THR A 33 -16.68 23.16 19.77
N ILE A 34 -16.48 22.13 18.97
CA ILE A 34 -17.52 21.35 18.28
C ILE A 34 -17.89 20.07 19.03
N GLY A 35 -17.14 19.72 20.06
CA GLY A 35 -17.43 18.55 20.90
C GLY A 35 -16.64 18.56 22.20
N LYS A 36 -17.06 17.67 23.11
CA LYS A 36 -16.36 17.36 24.35
C LYS A 36 -16.44 15.86 24.61
N ILE A 37 -15.28 15.24 24.81
CA ILE A 37 -15.13 13.80 25.05
C ILE A 37 -14.37 13.66 26.38
N GLY A 38 -15.08 13.27 27.42
CA GLY A 38 -14.53 13.31 28.78
C GLY A 38 -14.01 14.68 29.16
N LYS A 39 -12.69 14.80 29.36
CA LYS A 39 -11.97 16.08 29.63
C LYS A 39 -11.55 16.82 28.36
N VAL A 40 -11.49 16.12 27.22
CA VAL A 40 -10.95 16.64 25.95
C VAL A 40 -11.98 17.51 25.23
N LYS A 41 -11.56 18.69 24.77
CA LYS A 41 -12.37 19.57 23.92
C LYS A 41 -11.98 19.36 22.45
N ILE A 42 -12.95 19.03 21.63
CA ILE A 42 -12.77 18.88 20.18
C ILE A 42 -13.03 20.21 19.50
N LYS A 43 -12.07 20.68 18.70
CA LYS A 43 -12.10 21.96 18.01
C LYS A 43 -12.45 21.79 16.53
N LEU A 44 -13.07 22.81 15.91
CA LEU A 44 -13.38 22.83 14.49
C LEU A 44 -12.13 22.62 13.61
N SER A 45 -10.99 23.18 14.02
CA SER A 45 -9.73 23.00 13.30
C SER A 45 -9.32 21.51 13.17
N GLN A 46 -9.58 20.69 14.18
CA GLN A 46 -9.28 19.25 14.11
C GLN A 46 -10.17 18.54 13.08
N TYR A 47 -11.43 18.92 12.98
CA TYR A 47 -12.32 18.46 11.91
C TYR A 47 -11.81 18.83 10.52
N GLN A 48 -11.38 20.09 10.35
CA GLN A 48 -10.82 20.59 9.09
C GLN A 48 -9.53 19.87 8.70
N GLN A 49 -8.66 19.56 9.65
CA GLN A 49 -7.42 18.81 9.41
C GLN A 49 -7.71 17.40 8.87
N ILE A 50 -8.61 16.67 9.53
CA ILE A 50 -9.00 15.33 9.09
C ILE A 50 -9.64 15.42 7.68
N TYR A 51 -10.50 16.40 7.46
CA TYR A 51 -11.08 16.63 6.13
C TYR A 51 -10.00 16.82 5.07
N GLN A 52 -9.04 17.72 5.29
CA GLN A 52 -7.97 17.99 4.32
C GLN A 52 -7.12 16.75 4.03
N GLN A 53 -6.79 15.99 5.06
CA GLN A 53 -5.99 14.79 4.92
C GLN A 53 -6.68 13.71 4.08
N TYR A 54 -7.99 13.56 4.24
CA TYR A 54 -8.75 12.48 3.59
C TYR A 54 -9.65 12.96 2.46
N SER A 55 -9.59 14.23 2.07
CA SER A 55 -10.47 14.83 1.04
C SER A 55 -10.42 14.11 -0.32
N TYR A 56 -9.27 13.49 -0.66
CA TYR A 56 -9.14 12.67 -1.86
C TYR A 56 -10.14 11.50 -1.88
N TYR A 57 -10.46 10.94 -0.71
CA TYR A 57 -11.38 9.81 -0.57
C TYR A 57 -12.85 10.24 -0.40
N ALA A 58 -13.14 11.53 -0.32
CA ALA A 58 -14.49 12.04 -0.03
C ALA A 58 -15.55 11.53 -1.02
N LYS A 59 -15.17 11.38 -2.31
CA LYS A 59 -16.07 10.90 -3.38
C LYS A 59 -16.29 9.38 -3.37
N SER A 60 -15.41 8.62 -2.72
CA SER A 60 -15.47 7.15 -2.66
C SER A 60 -16.05 6.62 -1.35
N MET A 61 -16.43 7.49 -0.42
CA MET A 61 -17.01 7.13 0.86
C MET A 61 -18.47 7.61 0.94
N ASP A 62 -19.40 6.70 1.18
CA ASP A 62 -20.84 7.01 1.30
C ASP A 62 -21.15 7.97 2.46
N ASP A 63 -20.42 7.87 3.58
CA ASP A 63 -20.54 8.75 4.75
C ASP A 63 -19.17 9.29 5.19
N PHE A 64 -18.62 10.21 4.41
CA PHE A 64 -17.34 10.82 4.71
C PHE A 64 -17.39 11.72 5.97
N ASN A 65 -18.52 12.40 6.19
CA ASN A 65 -18.71 13.21 7.39
C ASN A 65 -18.76 12.35 8.67
N GLY A 66 -19.45 11.23 8.62
CA GLY A 66 -19.46 10.23 9.70
C GLY A 66 -18.08 9.63 9.96
N PHE A 67 -17.30 9.38 8.90
CA PHE A 67 -15.91 8.97 9.04
C PHE A 67 -15.08 9.99 9.83
N ILE A 68 -15.13 11.29 9.47
CA ILE A 68 -14.40 12.34 10.19
C ILE A 68 -14.83 12.42 11.66
N LYS A 69 -16.16 12.37 11.93
CA LYS A 69 -16.66 12.37 13.30
C LYS A 69 -16.13 11.18 14.12
N ASN A 70 -16.10 9.99 13.51
CA ASN A 70 -15.56 8.80 14.16
C ASN A 70 -14.06 8.95 14.47
N GLN A 71 -13.27 9.55 13.58
CA GLN A 71 -11.87 9.86 13.84
C GLN A 71 -11.69 10.81 15.03
N LEU A 72 -12.51 11.85 15.12
CA LEU A 72 -12.49 12.78 16.24
C LEU A 72 -12.88 12.12 17.56
N ILE A 73 -13.85 11.19 17.53
CA ILE A 73 -14.25 10.41 18.71
C ILE A 73 -13.10 9.51 19.15
N THR A 74 -12.48 8.79 18.22
CA THR A 74 -11.34 7.91 18.50
C THR A 74 -10.20 8.70 19.15
N TYR A 75 -9.79 9.79 18.54
CA TYR A 75 -8.78 10.68 19.09
C TYR A 75 -9.15 11.17 20.50
N GLY A 76 -10.38 11.68 20.68
CA GLY A 76 -10.81 12.25 21.95
C GLY A 76 -10.93 11.23 23.07
N VAL A 77 -11.36 9.98 22.78
CA VAL A 77 -11.43 8.88 23.75
C VAL A 77 -10.03 8.45 24.17
N THR A 78 -9.13 8.23 23.21
CA THR A 78 -7.74 7.84 23.47
C THR A 78 -7.03 8.90 24.32
N LEU A 79 -7.11 10.17 23.92
CA LEU A 79 -6.48 11.26 24.65
C LEU A 79 -7.10 11.46 26.05
N ASN A 80 -8.43 11.28 26.18
CA ASN A 80 -9.06 11.34 27.51
C ASN A 80 -8.50 10.25 28.43
N LYS A 81 -8.25 9.04 27.89
CA LYS A 81 -7.65 7.94 28.66
C LYS A 81 -6.23 8.27 29.08
N CYS A 82 -5.44 8.88 28.22
CA CYS A 82 -4.10 9.36 28.58
C CYS A 82 -4.13 10.33 29.77
N TYR A 83 -5.05 11.30 29.76
CA TYR A 83 -5.22 12.24 30.89
C TYR A 83 -5.79 11.58 32.17
N GLU A 84 -6.62 10.56 32.04
CA GLU A 84 -7.10 9.79 33.19
C GLU A 84 -5.97 9.05 33.88
N LEU A 85 -5.06 8.47 33.10
CA LEU A 85 -3.87 7.79 33.60
C LEU A 85 -2.75 8.74 34.04
N GLY A 86 -2.84 10.04 33.72
CA GLY A 86 -1.86 11.04 34.12
C GLY A 86 -0.56 11.02 33.30
N LEU A 87 -0.59 10.45 32.09
CA LEU A 87 0.60 10.31 31.22
C LEU A 87 1.23 11.64 30.84
N ASP A 88 0.43 12.73 30.83
CA ASP A 88 0.91 14.09 30.63
C ASP A 88 1.97 14.53 31.66
N LYS A 89 1.99 13.89 32.82
CA LYS A 89 2.93 14.17 33.91
C LYS A 89 4.16 13.28 33.89
N GLU A 90 4.10 12.17 33.18
CA GLU A 90 5.19 11.20 33.04
C GLU A 90 6.19 11.62 31.96
N ILE A 91 5.77 12.45 30.99
CA ILE A 91 6.61 12.91 29.88
C ILE A 91 7.64 13.92 30.36
N SER A 92 8.91 13.63 30.08
CA SER A 92 10.03 14.52 30.33
C SER A 92 9.89 15.82 29.51
N GLN A 93 10.02 16.96 30.16
CA GLN A 93 9.98 18.26 29.47
C GLN A 93 11.17 18.46 28.53
N ASP A 94 12.32 17.84 28.83
CA ASP A 94 13.51 17.93 27.99
C ASP A 94 13.33 17.10 26.72
N GLU A 95 12.74 15.91 26.83
CA GLU A 95 12.43 15.06 25.70
C GLU A 95 11.35 15.69 24.80
N LEU A 96 10.27 16.19 25.41
CA LEU A 96 9.25 16.94 24.68
C LEU A 96 9.86 18.13 23.93
N GLN A 97 10.76 18.89 24.55
CA GLN A 97 11.39 20.04 23.89
C GLN A 97 12.31 19.58 22.74
N LYS A 98 13.08 18.50 22.90
CA LYS A 98 13.91 17.93 21.86
C LYS A 98 13.08 17.52 20.64
N ASN A 99 11.95 16.85 20.86
CA ASN A 99 11.04 16.44 19.78
C ASN A 99 10.42 17.64 19.07
N VAL A 100 10.00 18.65 19.83
CA VAL A 100 9.48 19.91 19.28
C VAL A 100 10.52 20.62 18.41
N ASP A 101 11.78 20.65 18.84
CA ASP A 101 12.86 21.28 18.08
C ASP A 101 13.14 20.49 16.79
N ALA A 102 13.17 19.15 16.84
CA ALA A 102 13.32 18.29 15.66
C ALA A 102 12.20 18.50 14.64
N LYS A 103 10.94 18.60 15.10
CA LYS A 103 9.79 18.91 14.23
C LYS A 103 9.85 20.31 13.64
N LEU A 104 10.34 21.30 14.39
CA LEU A 104 10.58 22.64 13.86
C LEU A 104 11.64 22.61 12.76
N ASP A 105 12.74 21.87 12.97
CA ASP A 105 13.82 21.75 11.99
C ASP A 105 13.33 21.06 10.71
N GLN A 106 12.49 20.03 10.80
CA GLN A 106 11.79 19.46 9.65
C GLN A 106 10.90 20.47 8.92
N ALA A 107 10.12 21.26 9.68
CA ALA A 107 9.23 22.27 9.08
C ALA A 107 9.97 23.36 8.32
N ILE A 108 11.20 23.70 8.73
CA ILE A 108 12.03 24.70 8.05
C ILE A 108 13.00 24.11 7.02
N ALA A 109 13.11 22.78 6.90
CA ALA A 109 14.10 22.13 6.04
C ALA A 109 14.01 22.55 4.57
N SER A 110 12.79 22.69 4.04
CA SER A 110 12.52 23.02 2.63
C SER A 110 12.84 24.47 2.22
N TYR A 111 13.10 25.36 3.18
CA TYR A 111 13.44 26.75 2.86
C TYR A 111 14.87 26.86 2.33
N LYS A 112 15.01 27.50 1.17
CA LYS A 112 16.31 27.69 0.53
C LYS A 112 17.07 28.85 1.14
N VAL A 113 18.37 28.70 1.32
CA VAL A 113 19.26 29.72 1.83
C VAL A 113 20.31 30.04 0.74
N ASP A 114 20.81 31.28 0.73
CA ASP A 114 21.89 31.69 -0.19
C ASP A 114 23.13 30.81 0.05
N ALA A 115 23.70 30.27 -1.05
CA ALA A 115 24.86 29.39 -1.00
C ALA A 115 26.13 30.06 -0.40
N SER A 116 26.13 31.38 -0.26
CA SER A 116 27.21 32.10 0.42
C SER A 116 27.17 31.97 1.96
N ILE A 117 26.05 31.52 2.52
CA ILE A 117 25.90 31.30 3.97
C ILE A 117 26.31 29.84 4.25
N THR A 118 27.47 29.66 4.88
CA THR A 118 28.04 28.32 5.16
C THR A 118 27.95 27.91 6.65
N ASP A 119 27.67 28.86 7.52
CA ASP A 119 27.52 28.61 8.96
C ASP A 119 26.15 27.97 9.24
N GLU A 120 26.12 26.80 9.88
CA GLU A 120 24.89 26.03 10.12
C GLU A 120 23.87 26.81 10.98
N ALA A 121 24.33 27.56 12.00
CA ALA A 121 23.46 28.34 12.83
C ALA A 121 22.82 29.49 12.03
N ALA A 122 23.60 30.15 11.17
CA ALA A 122 23.11 31.21 10.28
C ALA A 122 22.15 30.66 9.22
N ILE A 123 22.40 29.45 8.69
CA ILE A 123 21.49 28.74 7.79
C ILE A 123 20.14 28.49 8.48
N ARG A 124 20.18 27.91 9.68
CA ARG A 124 18.96 27.62 10.48
C ARG A 124 18.18 28.89 10.80
N GLU A 125 18.88 29.96 11.22
CA GLU A 125 18.26 31.25 11.54
C GLU A 125 17.56 31.85 10.30
N ASN A 126 18.22 31.83 9.13
CA ASN A 126 17.65 32.34 7.88
C ASN A 126 16.38 31.55 7.48
N LYS A 127 16.42 30.23 7.55
CA LYS A 127 15.25 29.36 7.30
C LYS A 127 14.11 29.67 8.27
N LEU A 128 14.43 29.87 9.56
CA LEU A 128 13.45 30.19 10.58
C LEU A 128 12.78 31.56 10.34
N GLU A 129 13.53 32.59 9.91
CA GLU A 129 12.95 33.88 9.57
C GLU A 129 12.03 33.81 8.34
N GLN A 130 12.39 33.05 7.31
CA GLN A 130 11.51 32.78 6.17
C GLN A 130 10.22 32.07 6.62
N PHE A 131 10.34 31.08 7.47
CA PHE A 131 9.20 30.36 8.04
C PHE A 131 8.28 31.29 8.86
N LYS A 132 8.84 32.12 9.74
CA LYS A 132 8.08 33.14 10.50
C LYS A 132 7.33 34.10 9.59
N ALA A 133 7.97 34.54 8.50
CA ALA A 133 7.33 35.39 7.50
C ALA A 133 6.18 34.67 6.76
N ALA A 134 6.34 33.37 6.45
CA ALA A 134 5.29 32.55 5.85
C ALA A 134 4.10 32.37 6.80
N LEU A 135 4.35 32.06 8.07
CA LEU A 135 3.29 31.99 9.09
C LEU A 135 2.51 33.30 9.20
N LYS A 136 3.22 34.45 9.20
CA LYS A 136 2.57 35.74 9.24
C LYS A 136 1.68 36.01 8.04
N LYS A 137 2.10 35.62 6.83
CA LYS A 137 1.27 35.70 5.61
C LYS A 137 0.01 34.85 5.72
N GLN A 138 0.08 33.74 6.45
CA GLN A 138 -1.06 32.86 6.74
C GLN A 138 -1.91 33.31 7.94
N GLY A 139 -1.61 34.46 8.53
CA GLY A 139 -2.33 34.99 9.67
C GLY A 139 -2.03 34.30 11.00
N THR A 140 -0.94 33.52 11.09
CA THR A 140 -0.54 32.80 12.31
C THR A 140 0.73 33.41 12.90
N SER A 141 0.79 33.58 14.24
CA SER A 141 2.03 34.00 14.89
C SER A 141 2.93 32.78 15.16
N TYR A 142 4.25 32.97 15.08
CA TYR A 142 5.22 31.96 15.47
C TYR A 142 4.98 31.42 16.90
N LYS A 143 4.62 32.27 17.84
CA LYS A 143 4.28 31.86 19.20
C LYS A 143 3.07 30.92 19.26
N ALA A 144 2.04 31.21 18.47
CA ALA A 144 0.84 30.36 18.40
C ALA A 144 1.18 29.02 17.75
N TYR A 145 1.99 29.02 16.67
CA TYR A 145 2.50 27.82 16.04
C TYR A 145 3.26 26.93 17.03
N MET A 146 4.28 27.47 17.71
CA MET A 146 5.09 26.70 18.66
C MET A 146 4.26 26.16 19.84
N LYS A 147 3.26 26.92 20.31
CA LYS A 147 2.33 26.40 21.32
C LYS A 147 1.52 25.22 20.84
N SER A 148 1.02 25.28 19.61
CA SER A 148 0.26 24.20 18.99
C SER A 148 1.14 22.98 18.73
N LEU A 149 2.36 23.19 18.21
CA LEU A 149 3.34 22.15 17.98
C LEU A 149 3.70 21.42 19.29
N LYS A 150 4.00 22.16 20.36
CA LYS A 150 4.30 21.56 21.66
C LYS A 150 3.12 20.76 22.23
N GLN A 151 1.89 21.26 22.08
CA GLN A 151 0.69 20.55 22.51
C GLN A 151 0.47 19.26 21.70
N SER A 152 0.61 19.33 20.38
CA SER A 152 0.47 18.17 19.50
C SER A 152 1.51 17.11 19.78
N GLU A 153 2.77 17.51 20.02
CA GLU A 153 3.84 16.57 20.35
C GLU A 153 3.60 15.90 21.71
N LEU A 154 3.17 16.66 22.72
CA LEU A 154 2.78 16.08 24.02
C LEU A 154 1.66 15.03 23.85
N GLU A 155 0.65 15.34 23.05
CA GLU A 155 -0.47 14.42 22.79
C GLU A 155 -0.01 13.16 22.04
N SER A 156 0.92 13.28 21.08
CA SER A 156 1.53 12.15 20.38
C SER A 156 2.27 11.24 21.35
N MET A 157 3.18 11.79 22.13
CA MET A 157 3.95 11.05 23.12
C MET A 157 3.06 10.34 24.15
N MET A 158 1.99 11.00 24.62
CA MET A 158 1.02 10.36 25.52
C MET A 158 0.33 9.16 24.88
N MET A 159 -0.06 9.27 23.60
CA MET A 159 -0.73 8.18 22.89
C MET A 159 0.21 7.00 22.62
N GLU A 160 1.48 7.29 22.30
CA GLU A 160 2.53 6.27 22.18
C GLU A 160 2.76 5.53 23.50
N MET A 161 2.92 6.28 24.61
CA MET A 161 3.05 5.67 25.93
C MET A 161 1.83 4.81 26.33
N LEU A 162 0.61 5.28 25.98
CA LEU A 162 -0.60 4.48 26.22
C LEU A 162 -0.58 3.19 25.44
N GLN A 163 -0.20 3.25 24.16
CA GLN A 163 -0.10 2.08 23.30
C GLN A 163 0.93 1.08 23.84
N GLU A 164 2.14 1.54 24.15
CA GLU A 164 3.19 0.70 24.75
C GLU A 164 2.73 0.04 26.06
N LYS A 165 2.05 0.81 26.91
CA LYS A 165 1.52 0.30 28.17
C LYS A 165 0.52 -0.84 27.92
N ILE A 166 -0.45 -0.66 27.03
CA ILE A 166 -1.46 -1.68 26.71
C ILE A 166 -0.83 -2.89 26.03
N TYR A 167 0.13 -2.69 25.12
CA TYR A 167 0.83 -3.78 24.46
C TYR A 167 1.69 -4.60 25.44
N SER A 168 2.30 -3.95 26.44
CA SER A 168 3.07 -4.64 27.49
C SER A 168 2.23 -5.56 28.40
N GLU A 169 0.91 -5.38 28.40
CA GLU A 169 -0.02 -6.25 29.14
C GLU A 169 -0.25 -7.59 28.44
N VAL A 170 0.04 -7.67 27.12
CA VAL A 170 -0.12 -8.89 26.32
C VAL A 170 1.02 -9.86 26.59
N GLN A 171 0.66 -11.07 26.99
CA GLN A 171 1.61 -12.16 27.18
C GLN A 171 1.50 -13.15 26.03
N PHE A 172 2.65 -13.62 25.52
CA PHE A 172 2.65 -14.66 24.50
C PHE A 172 2.14 -15.97 25.06
N ASP A 173 1.07 -16.50 24.46
CA ASP A 173 0.51 -17.81 24.76
C ASP A 173 0.82 -18.77 23.61
N ALA A 174 1.69 -19.74 23.86
CA ALA A 174 2.12 -20.72 22.86
C ALA A 174 0.95 -21.59 22.37
N SER A 175 0.02 -21.98 23.26
CA SER A 175 -1.12 -22.81 22.86
C SER A 175 -2.12 -22.03 22.00
N ALA A 176 -2.37 -20.77 22.34
CA ALA A 176 -3.20 -19.90 21.52
C ALA A 176 -2.53 -19.58 20.17
N PHE A 177 -1.19 -19.48 20.13
CA PHE A 177 -0.44 -19.32 18.89
C PHE A 177 -0.55 -20.57 17.99
N GLU A 178 -0.36 -21.77 18.52
CA GLU A 178 -0.51 -23.03 17.75
C GLU A 178 -1.92 -23.14 17.14
N LYS A 179 -2.94 -22.83 17.94
CA LYS A 179 -4.34 -22.77 17.45
C LYS A 179 -4.51 -21.75 16.34
N TYR A 180 -3.96 -20.54 16.49
CA TYR A 180 -3.99 -19.49 15.47
C TYR A 180 -3.36 -19.96 14.17
N ILE A 181 -2.17 -20.60 14.22
CA ILE A 181 -1.51 -21.16 13.04
C ILE A 181 -2.39 -22.21 12.38
N SER A 182 -2.91 -23.17 13.13
CA SER A 182 -3.77 -24.22 12.59
C SER A 182 -5.03 -23.70 11.91
N GLU A 183 -5.75 -22.78 12.55
CA GLU A 183 -6.97 -22.18 12.00
C GLU A 183 -6.68 -21.35 10.73
N ASN A 184 -5.58 -20.59 10.70
CA ASN A 184 -5.21 -19.81 9.53
C ASN A 184 -4.68 -20.69 8.40
N THR A 185 -3.96 -21.78 8.67
CA THR A 185 -3.55 -22.75 7.65
C THR A 185 -4.76 -23.31 6.93
N LEU A 186 -5.79 -23.78 7.68
CA LEU A 186 -7.01 -24.29 7.08
C LEU A 186 -7.74 -23.23 6.24
N SER A 187 -7.83 -22.01 6.75
CA SER A 187 -8.46 -20.90 6.04
C SER A 187 -7.71 -20.53 4.75
N GLN A 188 -6.38 -20.52 4.80
CA GLN A 188 -5.54 -20.22 3.64
C GLN A 188 -5.60 -21.33 2.60
N ARG A 189 -5.61 -22.61 3.01
CA ARG A 189 -5.79 -23.75 2.10
C ARG A 189 -7.09 -23.66 1.32
N ASP A 190 -8.21 -23.35 1.98
CA ASP A 190 -9.49 -23.17 1.31
C ASP A 190 -9.49 -21.94 0.37
N ASN A 191 -8.91 -20.82 0.80
CA ASN A 191 -8.87 -19.59 0.02
C ASN A 191 -7.92 -19.67 -1.16
N TYR A 192 -6.68 -20.08 -0.94
CA TYR A 192 -5.64 -20.11 -1.98
C TYR A 192 -5.85 -21.23 -2.98
N GLY A 193 -6.49 -22.34 -2.56
CA GLY A 193 -6.92 -23.39 -3.48
C GLY A 193 -7.99 -22.94 -4.48
N LYS A 194 -8.75 -21.90 -4.15
CA LYS A 194 -9.77 -21.30 -5.03
C LYS A 194 -9.27 -20.06 -5.77
N ASP A 195 -8.38 -19.29 -5.15
CA ASP A 195 -7.85 -18.03 -5.67
C ASP A 195 -6.33 -17.92 -5.44
N VAL A 196 -5.58 -18.34 -6.43
CA VAL A 196 -4.11 -18.24 -6.42
C VAL A 196 -3.63 -16.77 -6.36
N SER A 197 -4.44 -15.82 -6.84
CA SER A 197 -4.10 -14.38 -6.71
C SER A 197 -4.08 -13.92 -5.24
N ALA A 198 -4.89 -14.55 -4.38
CA ALA A 198 -4.84 -14.28 -2.94
C ALA A 198 -3.52 -14.78 -2.32
N PHE A 199 -3.02 -15.94 -2.75
CA PHE A 199 -1.68 -16.42 -2.36
C PHE A 199 -0.59 -15.45 -2.83
N MET A 200 -0.60 -15.07 -4.11
CA MET A 200 0.37 -14.11 -4.65
C MET A 200 0.42 -12.82 -3.83
N THR A 201 -0.75 -12.28 -3.45
CA THR A 201 -0.82 -11.07 -2.62
C THR A 201 -0.20 -11.29 -1.24
N ALA A 202 -0.49 -12.43 -0.60
CA ALA A 202 0.07 -12.78 0.71
C ALA A 202 1.59 -12.99 0.63
N TYR A 203 2.06 -13.71 -0.39
CA TYR A 203 3.48 -13.95 -0.62
C TYR A 203 4.25 -12.64 -0.86
N ASN A 204 3.76 -11.76 -1.74
CA ASN A 204 4.37 -10.45 -1.99
C ASN A 204 4.39 -9.55 -0.73
N SER A 205 3.37 -9.65 0.12
CA SER A 205 3.37 -8.96 1.40
C SER A 205 4.42 -9.52 2.36
N TYR A 206 4.63 -10.83 2.34
CA TYR A 206 5.67 -11.50 3.13
C TYR A 206 7.07 -11.08 2.69
N ILE A 207 7.40 -11.19 1.40
CA ILE A 207 8.73 -10.83 0.88
C ILE A 207 9.06 -9.34 1.04
N SER A 208 8.03 -8.47 1.06
CA SER A 208 8.21 -7.04 1.37
C SER A 208 8.30 -6.73 2.88
N GLY A 209 8.29 -7.76 3.74
CA GLY A 209 8.30 -7.60 5.19
C GLY A 209 7.01 -7.02 5.81
N SER A 210 5.97 -6.81 4.97
CA SER A 210 4.70 -6.21 5.40
C SER A 210 3.61 -7.22 5.78
N GLY A 211 3.87 -8.53 5.58
CA GLY A 211 2.93 -9.61 5.81
C GLY A 211 3.52 -10.82 6.52
N MET A 212 2.63 -11.62 7.09
CA MET A 212 3.00 -12.93 7.67
C MET A 212 3.30 -13.90 6.53
N ILE A 213 4.26 -14.79 6.76
CA ILE A 213 4.55 -15.92 5.86
C ILE A 213 3.26 -16.66 5.51
N PRO A 214 3.00 -17.01 4.24
CA PRO A 214 1.89 -17.86 3.88
C PRO A 214 2.00 -19.23 4.57
N LEU A 215 0.92 -19.64 5.25
CA LEU A 215 0.87 -20.92 5.98
C LEU A 215 0.46 -22.09 5.09
N TYR A 216 0.12 -21.83 3.85
CA TYR A 216 -0.19 -22.82 2.82
C TYR A 216 0.27 -22.31 1.47
N THR A 217 0.95 -23.16 0.72
CA THR A 217 1.40 -22.89 -0.64
C THR A 217 0.59 -23.76 -1.62
N PRO A 218 -0.11 -23.20 -2.61
CA PRO A 218 -0.76 -23.96 -3.68
C PRO A 218 0.24 -24.78 -4.50
N ASN A 219 -0.28 -25.76 -5.27
CA ASN A 219 0.54 -26.52 -6.19
C ASN A 219 1.13 -25.64 -7.30
N ASP A 220 2.26 -26.07 -7.82
CA ASP A 220 2.91 -25.49 -9.01
C ASP A 220 3.25 -24.00 -8.87
N MET A 221 3.54 -23.55 -7.66
CA MET A 221 4.05 -22.21 -7.41
C MET A 221 5.57 -22.18 -7.56
N PHE A 222 6.07 -21.11 -8.17
CA PHE A 222 7.51 -20.88 -8.34
C PHE A 222 7.81 -19.38 -8.39
N THR A 223 9.07 -19.04 -8.19
CA THR A 223 9.55 -17.66 -8.37
C THR A 223 10.50 -17.58 -9.55
N VAL A 224 10.48 -16.45 -10.22
CA VAL A 224 11.42 -16.14 -11.31
C VAL A 224 12.14 -14.84 -11.04
N LYS A 225 13.40 -14.78 -11.46
CA LYS A 225 14.15 -13.54 -11.62
C LYS A 225 14.35 -13.27 -13.11
N HIS A 226 14.63 -12.02 -13.43
CA HIS A 226 14.95 -11.66 -14.78
C HIS A 226 15.95 -10.52 -14.85
N LEU A 227 16.70 -10.47 -15.94
CA LEU A 227 17.45 -9.31 -16.39
C LEU A 227 16.63 -8.63 -17.47
N LEU A 228 16.37 -7.32 -17.34
CA LEU A 228 15.69 -6.53 -18.36
C LEU A 228 16.67 -5.54 -19.02
N VAL A 229 16.83 -5.66 -20.33
CA VAL A 229 17.42 -4.60 -21.15
C VAL A 229 16.27 -3.77 -21.71
N GLN A 230 15.99 -2.65 -21.08
CA GLN A 230 14.85 -1.79 -21.41
C GLN A 230 15.11 -0.99 -22.68
N TYR A 231 14.06 -0.65 -23.44
CA TYR A 231 14.17 0.29 -24.56
C TYR A 231 14.57 1.69 -24.07
N ASP A 232 15.37 2.39 -24.88
CA ASP A 232 15.75 3.80 -24.63
C ASP A 232 14.52 4.74 -24.56
N ASN A 233 13.52 4.44 -25.39
CA ASN A 233 12.25 5.17 -25.46
C ASN A 233 11.10 4.43 -24.75
N SER A 234 11.38 3.65 -23.71
CA SER A 234 10.42 2.73 -23.09
C SER A 234 9.15 3.40 -22.57
N ASP A 235 9.24 4.67 -22.17
CA ASP A 235 8.09 5.50 -21.73
C ASP A 235 7.11 5.86 -22.85
N LYS A 236 7.54 5.73 -24.11
CA LYS A 236 6.77 6.07 -25.32
C LYS A 236 6.32 4.85 -26.12
N VAL A 237 6.78 3.66 -25.75
CA VAL A 237 6.41 2.43 -26.45
C VAL A 237 4.92 2.16 -26.33
N SER A 238 4.27 1.89 -27.46
CA SER A 238 2.84 1.64 -27.58
C SER A 238 2.59 0.80 -28.83
N ASP A 239 1.35 0.45 -29.12
CA ASP A 239 0.96 -0.28 -30.34
C ASP A 239 1.38 0.43 -31.66
N THR A 240 1.63 1.73 -31.59
CA THR A 240 2.03 2.56 -32.73
C THR A 240 3.47 3.08 -32.67
N VAL A 241 4.16 2.91 -31.55
CA VAL A 241 5.53 3.35 -31.32
C VAL A 241 6.41 2.18 -30.95
N GLU A 242 7.33 1.81 -31.82
CA GLU A 242 8.26 0.72 -31.54
C GLU A 242 9.33 1.12 -30.51
N GLY A 243 9.75 0.14 -29.72
CA GLY A 243 10.88 0.27 -28.83
C GLY A 243 12.20 0.33 -29.58
N VAL A 244 13.09 1.22 -29.16
CA VAL A 244 14.39 1.45 -29.78
C VAL A 244 15.49 1.21 -28.75
N PHE A 245 16.56 0.52 -29.14
CA PHE A 245 17.75 0.36 -28.33
C PHE A 245 18.87 1.28 -28.83
N THR A 246 19.66 1.81 -27.91
CA THR A 246 20.93 2.49 -28.24
C THR A 246 21.97 1.49 -28.77
N ASP A 247 23.02 1.97 -29.39
CA ASP A 247 24.15 1.13 -29.84
C ASP A 247 24.78 0.39 -28.64
N GLU A 248 24.85 1.02 -27.48
CA GLU A 248 25.38 0.43 -26.25
C GLU A 248 24.50 -0.70 -25.75
N GLN A 249 23.18 -0.49 -25.68
CA GLN A 249 22.22 -1.52 -25.29
C GLN A 249 22.24 -2.70 -26.27
N ASN A 250 22.31 -2.45 -27.58
CA ASN A 250 22.47 -3.51 -28.59
C ASN A 250 23.77 -4.30 -28.39
N LYS A 251 24.90 -3.64 -28.12
CA LYS A 251 26.17 -4.31 -27.82
C LYS A 251 26.07 -5.19 -26.59
N LYS A 252 25.37 -4.74 -25.54
CA LYS A 252 25.14 -5.51 -24.32
C LYS A 252 24.24 -6.72 -24.56
N LEU A 253 23.14 -6.56 -25.31
CA LEU A 253 22.31 -7.67 -25.73
C LEU A 253 23.10 -8.74 -26.48
N ASP A 254 23.99 -8.32 -27.41
CA ASP A 254 24.86 -9.22 -28.15
C ASP A 254 25.87 -9.93 -27.24
N GLU A 255 26.43 -9.24 -26.24
CA GLU A 255 27.33 -9.85 -25.26
C GLU A 255 26.63 -10.90 -24.42
N ILE A 256 25.43 -10.61 -23.91
CA ILE A 256 24.61 -11.55 -23.13
C ILE A 256 24.27 -12.79 -23.96
N ARG A 257 23.76 -12.60 -25.19
CA ARG A 257 23.41 -13.70 -26.10
C ARG A 257 24.61 -14.58 -26.42
N LYS A 258 25.76 -14.00 -26.72
CA LYS A 258 27.00 -14.76 -26.96
C LYS A 258 27.44 -15.57 -25.73
N ALA A 259 27.34 -15.01 -24.53
CA ALA A 259 27.64 -15.75 -23.32
C ALA A 259 26.70 -16.95 -23.15
N LEU A 260 25.41 -16.77 -23.37
CA LEU A 260 24.41 -17.85 -23.30
C LEU A 260 24.63 -18.90 -24.39
N GLU A 261 24.96 -18.51 -25.62
CA GLU A 261 25.25 -19.42 -26.74
C GLU A 261 26.58 -20.18 -26.57
N SER A 262 27.56 -19.59 -25.90
CA SER A 262 28.85 -20.24 -25.61
C SER A 262 28.79 -21.20 -24.44
N GLY A 263 27.68 -21.23 -23.71
CA GLY A 263 27.47 -22.07 -22.52
C GLY A 263 28.08 -21.46 -21.26
N ILE A 264 27.32 -20.59 -20.61
CA ILE A 264 27.60 -20.07 -19.26
C ILE A 264 26.74 -20.86 -18.23
N SER A 265 27.19 -21.02 -17.00
CA SER A 265 26.33 -21.56 -15.93
C SER A 265 25.32 -20.51 -15.47
N LEU A 266 24.21 -20.91 -14.83
CA LEU A 266 23.24 -19.98 -14.30
C LEU A 266 23.88 -19.09 -13.22
N ASP A 267 24.66 -19.67 -12.31
CA ASP A 267 25.35 -18.90 -11.25
C ASP A 267 26.30 -17.83 -11.84
N GLU A 268 27.08 -18.21 -12.86
CA GLU A 268 27.99 -17.28 -13.53
C GLU A 268 27.21 -16.19 -14.28
N PHE A 269 26.07 -16.53 -14.89
CA PHE A 269 25.19 -15.57 -15.54
C PHE A 269 24.63 -14.56 -14.52
N VAL A 270 24.10 -15.07 -13.40
CA VAL A 270 23.54 -14.24 -12.32
C VAL A 270 24.62 -13.35 -11.71
N ASP A 271 25.79 -13.90 -11.40
CA ASP A 271 26.90 -13.12 -10.81
C ASP A 271 27.38 -12.02 -11.77
N LYS A 272 27.57 -12.35 -13.05
CA LYS A 272 28.11 -11.42 -14.04
C LYS A 272 27.12 -10.35 -14.47
N TYR A 273 25.86 -10.70 -14.70
CA TYR A 273 24.89 -9.81 -15.35
C TYR A 273 23.77 -9.31 -14.43
N VAL A 274 23.47 -10.02 -13.35
CA VAL A 274 22.37 -9.66 -12.45
C VAL A 274 22.88 -9.01 -11.16
N THR A 275 23.92 -9.57 -10.54
CA THR A 275 24.39 -9.12 -9.22
C THR A 275 25.56 -8.11 -9.30
N ASN A 276 26.59 -8.42 -10.06
CA ASN A 276 27.87 -7.66 -10.05
C ASN A 276 28.11 -6.87 -11.32
N GLY A 277 27.23 -6.91 -12.29
CA GLY A 277 27.38 -6.19 -13.55
C GLY A 277 26.98 -4.72 -13.44
N ASP A 278 27.12 -4.02 -14.56
CA ASP A 278 26.48 -2.71 -14.80
C ASP A 278 24.95 -2.82 -14.83
N TYR A 279 24.42 -3.98 -14.49
CA TYR A 279 23.02 -4.38 -14.41
C TYR A 279 22.68 -4.62 -12.96
N GLN A 280 21.65 -4.01 -12.45
CA GLN A 280 21.20 -4.24 -11.07
C GLN A 280 20.15 -5.34 -11.06
N SER A 281 20.14 -6.16 -10.01
CA SER A 281 19.22 -7.28 -9.83
C SER A 281 17.76 -6.87 -10.03
N ASP A 282 16.98 -7.69 -10.72
CA ASP A 282 15.58 -7.44 -11.09
C ASP A 282 15.38 -6.15 -11.86
N THR A 283 16.44 -5.65 -12.49
CA THR A 283 16.51 -4.28 -12.89
C THR A 283 16.67 -4.12 -14.36
N VAL A 284 16.14 -3.05 -14.63
CA VAL A 284 16.20 -2.28 -15.83
C VAL A 284 17.66 -1.88 -16.08
N PHE A 285 18.29 -2.45 -17.09
CA PHE A 285 19.46 -1.81 -17.66
C PHE A 285 19.01 -0.52 -18.31
N VAL A 286 19.10 0.58 -17.56
CA VAL A 286 18.98 1.94 -18.10
C VAL A 286 20.39 2.39 -18.41
N SER A 287 20.64 2.81 -19.62
CA SER A 287 21.87 3.56 -19.97
C SER A 287 21.79 4.94 -19.31
N ALA A 288 21.94 4.98 -17.99
CA ALA A 288 22.17 6.23 -17.29
C ALA A 288 23.66 6.45 -17.25
N THR A 289 24.16 7.28 -18.15
CA THR A 289 25.34 8.05 -17.82
C THR A 289 24.97 8.83 -16.56
N PRO A 290 25.63 8.59 -15.42
CA PRO A 290 25.33 9.36 -14.20
C PRO A 290 25.52 10.82 -14.58
N ASP A 291 24.49 11.62 -14.45
CA ASP A 291 24.64 13.07 -14.56
C ASP A 291 25.62 13.47 -13.44
N PRO A 292 26.88 13.88 -13.79
CA PRO A 292 27.88 14.23 -12.79
C PRO A 292 27.47 15.45 -11.95
N SER A 293 26.33 16.08 -12.28
CA SER A 293 25.72 17.17 -11.53
C SER A 293 24.54 16.74 -10.64
N ALA A 294 24.11 15.47 -10.69
CA ALA A 294 23.09 14.96 -9.81
C ALA A 294 23.64 14.86 -8.38
N THR A 295 23.33 15.82 -7.56
CA THR A 295 23.58 15.76 -6.12
C THR A 295 22.82 14.56 -5.57
N PRO A 296 23.45 13.64 -4.80
CA PRO A 296 22.74 12.55 -4.13
C PRO A 296 21.57 13.13 -3.35
N ASN A 297 20.36 12.64 -3.58
CA ASN A 297 19.19 13.04 -2.81
C ASN A 297 19.39 12.55 -1.35
N PRO A 298 19.65 13.43 -0.37
CA PRO A 298 19.87 13.00 1.01
C PRO A 298 18.59 12.52 1.68
N ASP A 299 17.42 12.71 1.05
CA ASP A 299 16.12 12.27 1.53
C ASP A 299 15.63 10.98 0.84
N ALA A 300 16.47 10.33 0.05
CA ALA A 300 16.19 8.97 -0.37
C ALA A 300 16.17 8.12 0.91
N THR A 301 14.98 7.77 1.37
CA THR A 301 14.82 6.71 2.37
C THR A 301 15.64 5.54 1.86
N PRO A 302 16.59 4.98 2.65
CA PRO A 302 17.30 3.78 2.22
C PRO A 302 16.23 2.77 1.83
N GLU A 303 16.30 2.23 0.61
CA GLU A 303 15.49 1.07 0.27
C GLU A 303 15.69 0.07 1.40
N PRO A 304 14.59 -0.51 1.94
CA PRO A 304 14.73 -1.51 2.98
C PRO A 304 15.68 -2.55 2.42
N THR A 305 16.83 -2.71 3.09
CA THR A 305 17.76 -3.78 2.78
C THR A 305 16.95 -5.05 2.82
N ALA A 306 16.86 -5.76 1.68
CA ALA A 306 16.13 -7.01 1.58
C ALA A 306 16.53 -7.87 2.79
N ASP A 307 15.53 -8.35 3.54
CA ASP A 307 15.77 -9.31 4.61
C ASP A 307 16.49 -10.49 3.95
N PRO A 308 17.73 -10.85 4.38
CA PRO A 308 18.47 -11.94 3.76
C PRO A 308 17.74 -13.29 3.82
N ASP A 309 16.71 -13.41 4.68
CA ASP A 309 15.83 -14.57 4.78
C ASP A 309 14.55 -14.42 3.90
N SER A 310 14.39 -13.35 3.14
CA SER A 310 13.21 -13.10 2.31
C SER A 310 13.40 -13.72 0.92
N PRO A 311 12.50 -14.61 0.47
CA PRO A 311 12.60 -15.16 -0.88
C PRO A 311 12.45 -14.05 -1.93
N ASP A 312 13.37 -14.06 -2.89
CA ASP A 312 13.51 -13.08 -3.95
C ASP A 312 12.80 -13.55 -5.24
N GLY A 313 12.15 -12.65 -5.96
CA GLY A 313 11.63 -12.90 -7.32
C GLY A 313 10.13 -12.74 -7.48
N TYR A 314 9.68 -12.81 -8.74
CA TYR A 314 8.25 -12.71 -9.08
C TYR A 314 7.57 -14.05 -8.89
N ILE A 315 6.53 -14.10 -8.06
CA ILE A 315 5.76 -15.32 -7.81
C ILE A 315 4.90 -15.66 -9.03
N MET A 316 4.98 -16.89 -9.49
CA MET A 316 4.38 -17.37 -10.74
C MET A 316 3.58 -18.65 -10.53
N ASN A 317 2.57 -18.82 -11.38
CA ASN A 317 1.78 -20.02 -11.61
C ASN A 317 1.02 -19.82 -12.93
N GLU A 318 0.62 -20.88 -13.62
CA GLU A 318 -0.10 -20.74 -14.89
C GLU A 318 -1.43 -19.95 -14.79
N ASN A 319 -2.09 -19.96 -13.63
CA ASN A 319 -3.31 -19.19 -13.38
C ASN A 319 -3.04 -17.69 -13.15
N LEU A 320 -1.78 -17.28 -13.04
CA LEU A 320 -1.36 -15.89 -12.84
C LEU A 320 -0.87 -15.20 -14.13
N LEU A 321 -0.96 -15.85 -15.28
CA LEU A 321 -0.48 -15.31 -16.56
C LEU A 321 -1.02 -13.90 -16.85
N SER A 322 -2.30 -13.65 -16.58
CA SER A 322 -2.94 -12.35 -16.78
C SER A 322 -2.45 -11.23 -15.86
N LYS A 323 -1.63 -11.55 -14.86
CA LYS A 323 -1.03 -10.57 -13.96
C LYS A 323 0.31 -10.03 -14.47
N TYR A 324 0.86 -10.65 -15.50
CA TYR A 324 2.15 -10.30 -16.09
C TYR A 324 1.99 -9.97 -17.56
N PHE A 325 3.02 -9.37 -18.17
CA PHE A 325 3.04 -9.22 -19.62
C PHE A 325 2.98 -10.60 -20.28
N ASP A 326 2.12 -10.76 -21.26
CA ASP A 326 1.79 -12.04 -21.86
C ASP A 326 3.02 -12.91 -22.21
N GLY A 327 4.01 -12.33 -22.88
CA GLY A 327 5.22 -13.05 -23.26
C GLY A 327 6.09 -13.41 -22.04
N PHE A 328 6.16 -12.57 -21.02
CA PHE A 328 6.92 -12.81 -19.79
C PHE A 328 6.35 -14.00 -19.01
N GLY A 329 5.05 -13.96 -18.72
CA GLY A 329 4.38 -15.04 -18.01
C GLY A 329 4.47 -16.37 -18.76
N ALA A 330 4.29 -16.35 -20.09
CA ALA A 330 4.40 -17.54 -20.93
C ALA A 330 5.83 -18.12 -20.94
N ALA A 331 6.86 -17.28 -20.98
CA ALA A 331 8.26 -17.71 -20.91
C ALA A 331 8.58 -18.36 -19.55
N ALA A 332 8.11 -17.76 -18.45
CA ALA A 332 8.28 -18.31 -17.12
C ALA A 332 7.61 -19.69 -16.96
N CYS A 333 6.36 -19.82 -17.41
CA CYS A 333 5.65 -21.10 -17.39
C CYS A 333 6.33 -22.17 -18.26
N LEU A 334 6.84 -21.79 -19.43
CA LEU A 334 7.59 -22.71 -20.29
C LEU A 334 8.85 -23.24 -19.59
N LEU A 335 9.56 -22.41 -18.85
CA LEU A 335 10.71 -22.81 -18.05
C LEU A 335 10.33 -23.77 -16.92
N PHE A 336 9.19 -23.58 -16.30
CA PHE A 336 8.74 -24.36 -15.16
C PHE A 336 8.13 -25.72 -15.58
N TYR A 337 7.18 -25.70 -16.52
CA TYR A 337 6.43 -26.90 -16.94
C TYR A 337 7.13 -27.69 -18.05
N GLY A 338 8.10 -27.08 -18.76
CA GLY A 338 8.87 -27.71 -19.83
C GLY A 338 8.36 -27.37 -21.23
N ASP A 339 9.09 -27.89 -22.23
CA ASP A 339 8.93 -27.51 -23.65
C ASP A 339 7.57 -27.93 -24.27
N ASP A 340 6.88 -28.89 -23.66
CA ASP A 340 5.56 -29.36 -24.10
C ASP A 340 4.39 -28.52 -23.55
N TRP A 341 4.66 -27.59 -22.64
CA TRP A 341 3.64 -26.71 -22.06
C TRP A 341 3.01 -25.83 -23.14
N LYS A 342 1.70 -25.67 -23.06
CA LYS A 342 0.90 -24.83 -23.96
C LYS A 342 0.11 -23.83 -23.17
N ILE A 343 -0.09 -22.65 -23.76
CA ILE A 343 -0.91 -21.60 -23.15
C ILE A 343 -2.32 -22.15 -22.94
N PRO A 344 -2.86 -22.12 -21.71
CA PRO A 344 -4.23 -22.54 -21.45
C PRO A 344 -5.21 -21.75 -22.35
N VAL A 345 -6.02 -22.46 -23.11
CA VAL A 345 -7.11 -21.81 -23.84
C VAL A 345 -8.15 -21.47 -22.78
N GLU A 346 -8.45 -20.17 -22.57
CA GLU A 346 -9.60 -19.79 -21.76
C GLU A 346 -10.83 -20.53 -22.31
N SER A 347 -11.26 -21.60 -21.65
CA SER A 347 -12.57 -22.15 -21.89
C SER A 347 -13.55 -21.04 -21.54
N ALA A 348 -14.28 -20.54 -22.55
CA ALA A 348 -15.33 -19.55 -22.34
C ALA A 348 -16.13 -19.98 -21.11
N SER A 349 -16.05 -19.19 -20.03
CA SER A 349 -16.82 -19.44 -18.82
C SER A 349 -18.25 -19.66 -19.27
N PRO A 350 -18.91 -20.79 -18.95
CA PRO A 350 -20.30 -20.98 -19.34
C PRO A 350 -21.04 -19.75 -18.82
N ALA A 351 -21.70 -19.05 -19.72
CA ALA A 351 -22.57 -17.93 -19.36
C ALA A 351 -23.44 -18.39 -18.17
N PRO A 352 -23.55 -17.64 -17.08
CA PRO A 352 -24.34 -18.05 -15.94
C PRO A 352 -25.75 -18.38 -16.45
N ASP A 353 -26.11 -19.65 -16.29
CA ASP A 353 -27.39 -20.18 -16.74
C ASP A 353 -28.47 -19.37 -16.00
N ALA A 354 -29.29 -18.65 -16.79
CA ALA A 354 -30.32 -17.75 -16.30
C ALA A 354 -31.53 -18.48 -15.67
N THR A 355 -31.30 -19.68 -15.14
CA THR A 355 -32.31 -20.54 -14.53
C THR A 355 -31.84 -21.05 -13.18
N ASP A 356 -31.77 -20.19 -12.17
CA ASP A 356 -32.03 -20.53 -10.77
C ASP A 356 -32.18 -19.24 -9.94
N ALA A 357 -33.33 -18.59 -10.13
CA ALA A 357 -33.82 -17.67 -9.11
C ALA A 357 -34.28 -18.53 -7.91
N PRO A 358 -33.77 -18.27 -6.69
CA PRO A 358 -34.19 -19.01 -5.53
C PRO A 358 -35.70 -18.80 -5.32
N LYS A 359 -36.46 -19.91 -5.30
CA LYS A 359 -37.83 -19.92 -4.88
C LYS A 359 -37.93 -19.36 -3.45
N THR A 360 -38.58 -18.23 -3.32
CA THR A 360 -38.97 -17.64 -2.06
C THR A 360 -39.86 -18.66 -1.30
N THR A 361 -39.34 -19.17 -0.20
CA THR A 361 -40.12 -19.88 0.82
C THR A 361 -40.98 -18.86 1.54
N ASP A 362 -42.26 -19.18 1.61
CA ASP A 362 -43.33 -18.45 2.29
C ASP A 362 -42.94 -17.99 3.68
N ALA A 363 -42.97 -16.68 3.92
CA ALA A 363 -43.03 -16.08 5.25
C ALA A 363 -44.51 -15.79 5.59
N PRO A 364 -44.97 -16.04 6.83
CA PRO A 364 -46.36 -15.88 7.23
C PRO A 364 -46.78 -14.41 7.23
N ALA A 365 -47.95 -14.16 6.69
CA ALA A 365 -48.63 -12.87 6.65
C ALA A 365 -48.86 -12.31 8.07
N THR A 366 -48.39 -11.09 8.29
CA THR A 366 -48.86 -10.22 9.37
C THR A 366 -49.67 -9.09 8.78
N ASP A 367 -50.93 -9.05 9.12
CA ASP A 367 -51.89 -7.99 8.79
C ASP A 367 -51.45 -6.66 9.38
N VAL A 368 -51.31 -5.64 8.53
CA VAL A 368 -51.26 -4.23 8.93
C VAL A 368 -52.32 -3.48 8.15
N PRO A 369 -53.21 -2.69 8.77
CA PRO A 369 -54.33 -2.04 8.12
C PRO A 369 -53.89 -0.87 7.24
N ALA A 370 -54.59 -0.75 6.12
CA ALA A 370 -54.45 0.33 5.14
C ALA A 370 -54.83 1.71 5.73
N THR A 371 -53.98 2.70 5.52
CA THR A 371 -54.34 4.12 5.64
C THR A 371 -54.25 4.79 4.27
N ASP A 372 -55.38 5.34 3.88
CA ASP A 372 -55.57 6.13 2.65
C ASP A 372 -54.68 7.36 2.62
N ALA A 373 -54.05 7.63 1.47
CA ALA A 373 -53.48 8.92 1.14
C ALA A 373 -53.94 9.34 -0.27
N PRO A 374 -54.28 10.61 -0.47
CA PRO A 374 -54.97 11.09 -1.66
C PRO A 374 -54.07 11.31 -2.87
N ALA A 375 -54.67 11.15 -4.04
CA ALA A 375 -54.10 11.41 -5.34
C ALA A 375 -53.73 12.91 -5.56
N THR A 376 -52.54 13.15 -6.13
CA THR A 376 -52.24 14.44 -6.77
C THR A 376 -51.60 14.23 -8.14
N THR A 377 -52.39 14.59 -9.12
CA THR A 377 -52.18 15.29 -10.39
C THR A 377 -50.85 15.23 -11.12
N ASP A 378 -50.99 14.87 -12.40
CA ASP A 378 -50.10 15.02 -13.54
C ASP A 378 -49.34 16.35 -13.61
N VAL A 379 -48.01 16.27 -13.87
CA VAL A 379 -47.26 17.34 -14.50
C VAL A 379 -46.39 16.79 -15.62
N ALA A 380 -46.49 17.46 -16.74
CA ALA A 380 -45.97 17.11 -18.05
C ALA A 380 -44.46 16.85 -18.14
N SER A 381 -44.14 15.85 -18.97
CA SER A 381 -42.85 15.60 -19.57
C SER A 381 -42.34 16.83 -20.34
N THR A 382 -41.11 17.28 -19.99
CA THR A 382 -40.31 18.12 -20.89
C THR A 382 -39.07 17.32 -21.29
N ASP A 383 -38.98 17.06 -22.59
CA ASP A 383 -37.84 16.45 -23.25
C ASP A 383 -36.59 17.31 -23.05
N ALA A 384 -35.54 16.71 -22.45
CA ALA A 384 -34.19 17.24 -22.48
C ALA A 384 -33.41 16.51 -23.59
N PRO A 385 -32.63 17.20 -24.42
CA PRO A 385 -31.87 16.58 -25.49
C PRO A 385 -30.75 15.72 -24.94
N ALA A 386 -30.63 14.52 -25.49
CA ALA A 386 -29.50 13.61 -25.26
C ALA A 386 -28.22 14.28 -25.75
N THR A 387 -27.31 14.56 -24.83
CA THR A 387 -25.91 14.86 -25.15
C THR A 387 -25.17 13.53 -25.28
N ASP A 388 -24.79 13.20 -26.53
CA ASP A 388 -23.84 12.12 -26.81
C ASP A 388 -22.52 12.41 -26.09
N ALA A 389 -22.24 11.66 -25.07
CA ALA A 389 -20.89 11.57 -24.53
C ALA A 389 -20.07 10.67 -25.49
N PRO A 390 -18.86 11.09 -25.92
CA PRO A 390 -18.04 10.23 -26.73
C PRO A 390 -17.68 8.98 -25.91
N ALA A 391 -17.96 7.81 -26.47
CA ALA A 391 -17.47 6.54 -25.97
C ALA A 391 -15.94 6.62 -25.99
N THR A 392 -15.33 6.63 -24.81
CA THR A 392 -13.90 6.34 -24.66
C THR A 392 -13.76 4.85 -24.92
N ASP A 393 -13.31 4.50 -26.13
CA ASP A 393 -12.85 3.17 -26.45
C ASP A 393 -11.77 2.78 -25.42
N ALA A 394 -12.06 1.76 -24.62
CA ALA A 394 -11.03 1.07 -23.87
C ALA A 394 -10.02 0.54 -24.90
N PRO A 395 -8.70 0.62 -24.65
CA PRO A 395 -7.73 0.08 -25.57
C PRO A 395 -8.04 -1.39 -25.79
N THR A 396 -8.42 -1.75 -27.00
CA THR A 396 -8.50 -3.13 -27.45
C THR A 396 -7.07 -3.67 -27.42
N THR A 397 -6.77 -4.47 -26.40
CA THR A 397 -5.59 -5.35 -26.47
C THR A 397 -5.76 -6.17 -27.73
N ASP A 398 -4.84 -6.03 -28.68
CA ASP A 398 -4.79 -6.88 -29.86
C ASP A 398 -4.73 -8.33 -29.39
N LYS A 399 -5.89 -9.00 -29.42
CA LYS A 399 -5.97 -10.43 -29.19
C LYS A 399 -5.22 -11.09 -30.35
N PRO A 400 -4.09 -11.81 -30.10
CA PRO A 400 -3.36 -12.48 -31.16
C PRO A 400 -4.30 -13.43 -31.90
N ALA A 401 -4.01 -13.68 -33.19
CA ALA A 401 -4.81 -14.54 -34.08
C ALA A 401 -5.26 -15.82 -33.37
N ASP A 402 -6.56 -16.05 -33.34
CA ASP A 402 -7.19 -17.18 -32.67
C ASP A 402 -6.51 -18.51 -33.05
N GLY A 403 -5.95 -19.20 -32.05
CA GLY A 403 -5.56 -20.59 -32.15
C GLY A 403 -4.09 -20.96 -31.90
N GLU A 404 -3.13 -20.03 -31.82
CA GLU A 404 -1.74 -20.42 -31.51
C GLU A 404 -1.55 -20.56 -30.00
N THR A 405 -1.40 -21.81 -29.56
CA THR A 405 -1.16 -22.16 -28.14
C THR A 405 0.31 -22.40 -27.83
N ASP A 406 1.17 -22.43 -28.84
CA ASP A 406 2.60 -22.62 -28.68
C ASP A 406 3.26 -21.29 -28.26
N PRO A 407 3.76 -21.17 -27.00
CA PRO A 407 4.28 -19.92 -26.50
C PRO A 407 5.54 -19.45 -27.25
N VAL A 408 6.36 -20.40 -27.72
CA VAL A 408 7.58 -20.08 -28.47
C VAL A 408 7.26 -19.37 -29.77
N LYS A 409 6.26 -19.88 -30.51
CA LYS A 409 5.83 -19.26 -31.77
C LYS A 409 5.09 -17.96 -31.56
N LYS A 410 4.19 -17.95 -30.57
CA LYS A 410 3.33 -16.77 -30.29
C LYS A 410 4.11 -15.54 -29.85
N TYR A 411 5.10 -15.72 -28.98
CA TYR A 411 5.85 -14.61 -28.38
C TYR A 411 7.31 -14.52 -28.81
N GLY A 412 7.78 -15.42 -29.68
CA GLY A 412 9.17 -15.44 -30.15
C GLY A 412 10.18 -15.76 -29.06
N ILE A 413 9.78 -16.62 -28.10
CA ILE A 413 10.63 -16.98 -26.96
C ILE A 413 11.81 -17.82 -27.45
N LYS A 414 13.03 -17.48 -27.00
CA LYS A 414 14.22 -18.29 -27.17
C LYS A 414 14.63 -18.92 -25.85
N ILE A 415 14.98 -20.19 -25.87
CA ILE A 415 15.46 -20.91 -24.69
C ILE A 415 16.93 -21.21 -24.86
N TYR A 416 17.72 -20.84 -23.87
CA TYR A 416 19.13 -21.16 -23.73
C TYR A 416 19.29 -22.21 -22.62
N THR A 417 20.12 -23.22 -22.85
CA THR A 417 20.48 -24.20 -21.82
C THR A 417 21.85 -23.89 -21.32
N THR A 418 21.99 -23.68 -20.03
CA THR A 418 23.26 -23.36 -19.35
C THR A 418 24.13 -24.63 -19.20
N THR A 419 25.42 -24.48 -18.88
CA THR A 419 26.34 -25.62 -18.70
C THR A 419 25.99 -26.53 -17.54
N ASP A 420 25.27 -26.03 -16.55
CA ASP A 420 24.72 -26.75 -15.40
C ASP A 420 23.30 -27.32 -15.64
N GLY A 421 22.81 -27.21 -16.89
CA GLY A 421 21.53 -27.78 -17.31
C GLY A 421 20.32 -26.96 -16.95
N GLN A 422 20.50 -25.76 -16.39
CA GLN A 422 19.39 -24.84 -16.16
C GLN A 422 18.94 -24.18 -17.47
N LYS A 423 17.78 -23.53 -17.46
CA LYS A 423 17.26 -22.84 -18.65
C LYS A 423 17.06 -21.36 -18.39
N ILE A 424 17.37 -20.54 -19.39
CA ILE A 424 17.08 -19.11 -19.44
C ILE A 424 16.22 -18.82 -20.66
N ALA A 425 15.11 -18.13 -20.49
CA ALA A 425 14.24 -17.70 -21.59
C ALA A 425 14.48 -16.23 -21.94
N GLU A 426 14.72 -15.97 -23.22
CA GLU A 426 14.72 -14.61 -23.77
C GLU A 426 13.35 -14.32 -24.38
N VAL A 427 12.74 -13.20 -24.01
CA VAL A 427 11.49 -12.72 -24.59
C VAL A 427 11.49 -11.19 -24.68
N THR A 428 10.85 -10.68 -25.74
CA THR A 428 10.74 -9.22 -25.94
C THR A 428 9.31 -8.78 -25.64
N THR A 429 9.17 -7.78 -24.75
CA THR A 429 7.88 -7.16 -24.46
C THR A 429 7.76 -5.81 -25.16
N LYS A 430 6.62 -5.57 -25.84
CA LYS A 430 6.36 -4.38 -26.67
C LYS A 430 5.36 -3.42 -25.98
N THR A 431 5.56 -3.17 -24.69
CA THR A 431 4.70 -2.29 -23.89
C THR A 431 5.51 -1.16 -23.28
N SER A 432 4.86 -0.16 -22.73
CA SER A 432 5.50 0.86 -21.92
C SER A 432 6.30 0.20 -20.79
N GLY A 433 7.55 0.60 -20.61
CA GLY A 433 8.49 -0.06 -19.69
C GLY A 433 9.10 -1.35 -20.24
N GLY A 434 8.76 -1.77 -21.47
CA GLY A 434 9.24 -3.02 -22.08
C GLY A 434 10.68 -2.99 -22.57
N GLY A 435 11.12 -4.16 -23.07
CA GLY A 435 12.47 -4.43 -23.56
C GLY A 435 12.68 -5.93 -23.80
N VAL A 436 13.94 -6.37 -23.72
CA VAL A 436 14.32 -7.79 -23.78
C VAL A 436 14.53 -8.30 -22.36
N HIS A 437 13.78 -9.33 -21.98
CA HIS A 437 13.90 -10.01 -20.69
C HIS A 437 14.67 -11.32 -20.87
N PHE A 438 15.60 -11.59 -19.96
CA PHE A 438 16.25 -12.89 -19.77
C PHE A 438 15.75 -13.45 -18.44
N ILE A 439 14.84 -14.43 -18.50
CA ILE A 439 14.07 -14.95 -17.36
C ILE A 439 14.64 -16.31 -16.97
N PHE A 440 14.76 -16.57 -15.66
CA PHE A 440 15.15 -17.87 -15.12
C PHE A 440 14.35 -18.20 -13.85
N ILE A 441 14.21 -19.50 -13.59
CA ILE A 441 13.60 -19.97 -12.34
C ILE A 441 14.55 -19.65 -11.19
N ASN A 442 14.06 -18.94 -10.19
CA ASN A 442 14.80 -18.66 -8.96
C ASN A 442 14.54 -19.79 -7.94
N GLU A 443 13.27 -20.13 -7.72
CA GLU A 443 12.90 -21.15 -6.74
C GLU A 443 11.62 -21.88 -7.17
N ARG A 444 11.53 -23.17 -6.86
CA ARG A 444 10.28 -23.96 -6.92
C ARG A 444 9.75 -24.06 -5.50
N LEU A 445 8.54 -23.56 -5.27
CA LEU A 445 7.97 -23.56 -3.93
C LEU A 445 7.36 -24.93 -3.61
N ASP A 446 7.66 -25.44 -2.43
CA ASP A 446 7.07 -26.66 -1.93
C ASP A 446 5.59 -26.45 -1.64
N ALA A 447 4.73 -27.22 -2.32
CA ALA A 447 3.29 -27.17 -2.11
C ALA A 447 2.89 -27.77 -0.76
N GLY A 448 1.83 -27.23 -0.16
CA GLY A 448 1.28 -27.74 1.08
C GLY A 448 1.40 -26.79 2.26
N ASP A 449 1.31 -27.33 3.47
CA ASP A 449 1.34 -26.54 4.69
C ASP A 449 2.76 -26.12 5.08
N THR A 450 2.94 -24.85 5.36
CA THR A 450 4.18 -24.32 5.91
C THR A 450 4.34 -24.81 7.36
N VAL A 451 5.49 -25.44 7.66
CA VAL A 451 5.76 -26.00 8.97
C VAL A 451 6.23 -24.89 9.92
N ILE A 452 5.38 -24.53 10.87
CA ILE A 452 5.68 -23.55 11.91
C ILE A 452 5.84 -24.26 13.25
N LYS A 453 7.09 -24.43 13.71
CA LYS A 453 7.41 -25.11 14.96
C LYS A 453 8.35 -24.28 15.83
N ALA A 454 7.99 -24.15 17.10
CA ALA A 454 8.78 -23.41 18.09
C ALA A 454 10.21 -23.97 18.27
N GLU A 455 10.36 -25.30 18.14
CA GLU A 455 11.65 -25.99 18.28
C GLU A 455 12.64 -25.64 17.18
N ASN A 456 12.17 -25.22 16.00
CA ASN A 456 13.03 -24.83 14.88
C ASN A 456 13.63 -23.45 15.07
N ASP A 457 12.90 -22.52 15.72
CA ASP A 457 13.23 -21.09 15.83
C ASP A 457 13.78 -20.49 14.50
N ASP A 458 13.20 -20.95 13.39
CA ASP A 458 13.56 -20.52 12.05
C ASP A 458 12.89 -19.18 11.66
N ALA A 459 13.20 -18.67 10.47
CA ALA A 459 12.64 -17.43 9.97
C ALA A 459 11.11 -17.49 9.88
N ALA A 460 10.55 -18.62 9.49
CA ALA A 460 9.10 -18.83 9.36
C ALA A 460 8.41 -18.71 10.73
N TYR A 461 8.95 -19.38 11.76
CA TYR A 461 8.44 -19.28 13.11
C TYR A 461 8.54 -17.86 13.66
N ARG A 462 9.71 -17.21 13.53
CA ARG A 462 9.92 -15.84 14.02
C ARG A 462 8.98 -14.85 13.34
N ASN A 463 8.80 -14.95 12.02
CA ASN A 463 7.86 -14.13 11.27
C ASN A 463 6.40 -14.36 11.73
N ALA A 464 5.93 -15.60 11.75
CA ALA A 464 4.57 -15.91 12.17
C ALA A 464 4.29 -15.48 13.63
N LYS A 465 5.24 -15.69 14.53
CA LYS A 465 5.15 -15.26 15.94
C LYS A 465 5.07 -13.73 16.05
N LYS A 466 5.89 -13.00 15.31
CA LYS A 466 5.85 -11.53 15.27
C LYS A 466 4.44 -11.03 14.88
N PHE A 467 3.90 -11.51 13.77
CA PHE A 467 2.57 -11.10 13.30
C PHE A 467 1.44 -11.54 14.23
N TYR A 468 1.58 -12.70 14.89
CA TYR A 468 0.62 -13.12 15.91
C TYR A 468 0.64 -12.19 17.13
N ILE A 469 1.82 -11.83 17.65
CA ILE A 469 1.95 -10.91 18.78
C ILE A 469 1.36 -9.56 18.41
N GLU A 470 1.76 -8.97 17.29
CA GLU A 470 1.23 -7.68 16.81
C GLU A 470 -0.29 -7.70 16.66
N LYS A 471 -0.84 -8.82 16.17
CA LYS A 471 -2.29 -8.99 16.07
C LYS A 471 -2.95 -9.02 17.45
N THR A 472 -2.37 -9.79 18.40
CA THR A 472 -2.91 -9.94 19.74
C THR A 472 -2.88 -8.62 20.51
N GLU A 473 -1.78 -7.86 20.39
CA GLU A 473 -1.63 -6.51 20.94
C GLU A 473 -2.71 -5.55 20.42
N GLN A 474 -3.00 -5.63 19.12
CA GLN A 474 -4.03 -4.79 18.51
C GLN A 474 -5.45 -5.20 18.89
N ASP A 475 -5.71 -6.50 18.96
CA ASP A 475 -7.01 -7.00 19.39
C ASP A 475 -7.25 -6.55 20.86
N HIS A 476 -6.24 -6.67 21.74
CA HIS A 476 -6.30 -6.19 23.12
C HIS A 476 -6.52 -4.67 23.20
N TYR A 477 -5.76 -3.89 22.43
CA TYR A 477 -5.96 -2.44 22.38
C TYR A 477 -7.38 -2.07 21.90
N SER A 478 -7.92 -2.79 20.93
CA SER A 478 -9.28 -2.60 20.40
C SER A 478 -10.36 -2.89 21.45
N GLU A 479 -10.16 -3.93 22.27
CA GLU A 479 -11.03 -4.26 23.41
C GLU A 479 -10.99 -3.15 24.47
N CYS A 480 -9.79 -2.76 24.89
CA CYS A 480 -9.58 -1.64 25.81
C CYS A 480 -10.22 -0.34 25.29
N PHE A 481 -10.01 -0.01 24.02
CA PHE A 481 -10.61 1.17 23.39
C PHE A 481 -12.14 1.11 23.42
N THR A 482 -12.73 -0.04 23.15
CA THR A 482 -14.18 -0.24 23.17
C THR A 482 -14.72 0.00 24.59
N GLU A 483 -14.04 -0.50 25.60
CA GLU A 483 -14.37 -0.23 27.01
C GLU A 483 -14.28 1.26 27.34
N TRP A 484 -13.18 1.92 26.97
CA TRP A 484 -13.00 3.36 27.22
C TRP A 484 -14.08 4.18 26.53
N LYS A 485 -14.41 3.87 25.28
CA LYS A 485 -15.46 4.54 24.51
C LYS A 485 -16.82 4.43 25.20
N ASN A 486 -17.17 3.24 25.73
CA ASN A 486 -18.42 3.00 26.42
C ASN A 486 -18.51 3.74 27.77
N ASN A 487 -17.37 3.90 28.45
CA ASN A 487 -17.29 4.56 29.75
C ASN A 487 -17.05 6.08 29.67
N THR A 488 -16.69 6.60 28.48
CA THR A 488 -16.41 8.03 28.30
C THR A 488 -17.67 8.78 27.86
N LYS A 489 -17.96 9.91 28.52
CA LYS A 489 -19.07 10.77 28.10
C LYS A 489 -18.71 11.54 26.83
N ILE A 490 -19.37 11.20 25.73
CA ILE A 490 -19.18 11.81 24.41
C ILE A 490 -20.32 12.80 24.16
N ARG A 491 -19.97 14.02 23.77
CA ARG A 491 -20.91 15.07 23.35
C ARG A 491 -20.35 15.77 22.13
N MET A 492 -20.97 15.55 20.96
CA MET A 492 -20.66 16.24 19.73
C MET A 492 -21.81 17.19 19.37
N ASN A 493 -21.49 18.30 18.75
CA ASN A 493 -22.46 19.23 18.20
C ASN A 493 -22.74 18.86 16.74
N ASP A 494 -23.41 17.72 16.53
CA ASP A 494 -23.65 17.16 15.20
C ASP A 494 -24.32 18.16 14.27
N LYS A 495 -25.33 18.88 14.75
CA LYS A 495 -26.03 19.90 13.96
C LYS A 495 -25.07 20.96 13.41
N TYR A 496 -24.12 21.43 14.21
CA TYR A 496 -23.13 22.40 13.76
C TYR A 496 -22.18 21.78 12.75
N ILE A 497 -21.66 20.56 13.03
CA ILE A 497 -20.72 19.85 12.18
C ILE A 497 -21.38 19.58 10.81
N ASP A 498 -22.60 19.05 10.78
CA ASP A 498 -23.32 18.72 9.54
C ASP A 498 -23.62 19.99 8.72
N THR A 499 -24.00 21.08 9.41
CA THR A 499 -24.20 22.38 8.73
C THR A 499 -22.90 22.88 8.13
N TYR A 500 -21.80 22.81 8.88
CA TYR A 500 -20.48 23.22 8.40
C TYR A 500 -20.02 22.38 7.21
N ALA A 501 -20.17 21.04 7.30
CA ALA A 501 -19.81 20.10 6.24
C ALA A 501 -20.53 20.43 4.94
N LYS A 502 -21.85 20.65 4.98
CA LYS A 502 -22.66 21.00 3.82
C LYS A 502 -22.34 22.37 3.24
N GLN A 503 -22.22 23.40 4.07
CA GLN A 503 -22.06 24.78 3.61
C GLN A 503 -20.65 25.11 3.12
N PHE A 504 -19.63 24.56 3.74
CA PHE A 504 -18.24 24.96 3.50
C PHE A 504 -17.41 23.90 2.80
N LEU A 505 -17.80 22.62 2.91
CA LEU A 505 -17.02 21.51 2.35
C LEU A 505 -17.77 20.75 1.25
N GLY A 506 -19.06 20.98 1.07
CA GLY A 506 -19.88 20.33 0.05
C GLY A 506 -20.08 18.82 0.27
N ILE A 507 -19.94 18.34 1.51
CA ILE A 507 -20.13 16.94 1.89
C ILE A 507 -21.37 16.78 2.76
N ALA A 508 -22.10 15.67 2.53
CA ALA A 508 -23.33 15.34 3.26
C ALA A 508 -23.09 14.36 4.40
#